data_a3a2a06bfc0bb614c5be46e53e8e7602
#
_entry.id   a3a2a06bfc0bb614c5be46e53e8e7602
#
_cell.length_a   1.000
_cell.length_b   1.000
_cell.length_c   1.000
_cell.angle_alpha   90.00
_cell.angle_beta   90.00
_cell.angle_gamma   90.00
#
_symmetry.space_group_name_H-M   'P 1'
#
loop_
_entity.id
_entity.type
_entity.pdbx_description
1 polymer ?
#
loop_
_entity_poly.entity_id
_entity_poly.type
_entity_poly.pdbx_seq_one_letter_code
_entity_poly.pdbx_strand_id
1 'polypeptide(L)'
;MCKCNFRDDKLHHECGVLGIYGVEDAAGLAYYGLHALQHRGQQGCGIVTVGPTGEFHRVKGDGLVNEVFNEQNMAKLPGKMAIGHVRYSNAGCKGTENIQPFLFHHNSGDFAMANNGQIVNYNQLRQELEDKGSLFQSSSDAEVLAHLIKKQGVDNTQPRIVALKEALNMLEGAFAFVVMTGRRIYACRDKYGFHPLAIGKLGDGYVVASETCAFDVLGAEYIRDVEPGEIVTLDHHGIRSQFYAQPERHAMCAMEYVYFARPDSDIEGCNVHNYRKESGRILFKESPADADIVIGVPDSSLSAAQGYAEASGLPYEMGLIKSKYVGRTFILPTQSLREKGVKMKLSPVKTIVKGKRVVLVDDSIVRGTTSLKIVKMLREAGASEVHVRIASAPLKYTCYYGVDVHTPQELISNSHDVNEVCQMIGADSLAFLSHEGMLAAGHRDDLCLACFNHKYPTKIFED
;
A
#
# COMPACT_ATOMS: atom_id res chain seq x y z
N MET A 1 2.45 23.92 -11.80
CA MET A 1 1.37 23.60 -10.86
C MET A 1 0.24 22.90 -11.60
N CYS A 2 0.19 21.58 -11.57
CA CYS A 2 -0.91 20.83 -12.17
C CYS A 2 -2.05 20.77 -11.15
N LYS A 3 -3.15 21.48 -11.42
CA LYS A 3 -4.38 21.39 -10.61
C LYS A 3 -5.06 20.05 -10.90
N CYS A 4 -4.74 19.01 -10.15
CA CYS A 4 -5.57 17.81 -10.07
C CYS A 4 -6.69 18.04 -9.07
N ASN A 5 -7.79 18.65 -9.51
CA ASN A 5 -9.06 18.65 -8.77
C ASN A 5 -9.71 17.28 -8.92
N PHE A 6 -10.05 16.66 -7.81
CA PHE A 6 -10.86 15.47 -7.54
C PHE A 6 -10.08 14.26 -7.05
N ARG A 7 -9.74 14.30 -5.75
CA ARG A 7 -9.38 13.10 -4.98
C ARG A 7 -10.64 12.49 -4.37
N ASP A 8 -10.72 11.16 -4.42
CA ASP A 8 -11.69 10.38 -3.65
C ASP A 8 -11.39 10.60 -2.15
N ASP A 9 -12.39 10.46 -1.29
CA ASP A 9 -12.25 10.68 0.17
C ASP A 9 -11.62 9.49 0.90
N LYS A 10 -11.19 8.48 0.17
CA LYS A 10 -10.48 7.32 0.71
C LYS A 10 -8.98 7.51 0.64
N LEU A 11 -8.30 6.99 1.65
CA LEU A 11 -6.87 6.77 1.58
C LEU A 11 -6.55 5.98 0.32
N HIS A 12 -5.55 6.42 -0.39
CA HIS A 12 -5.13 5.75 -1.60
C HIS A 12 -3.87 4.94 -1.31
N HIS A 13 -3.81 3.78 -1.98
CA HIS A 13 -2.86 2.74 -1.73
C HIS A 13 -1.44 3.11 -2.14
N GLU A 14 -0.52 2.44 -1.50
CA GLU A 14 0.88 2.35 -1.85
C GLU A 14 1.08 1.34 -2.98
N CYS A 15 2.24 1.43 -3.65
CA CYS A 15 2.62 0.50 -4.71
C CYS A 15 2.77 -0.94 -4.20
N GLY A 16 2.78 -1.91 -5.12
CA GLY A 16 3.13 -3.30 -4.84
C GLY A 16 4.32 -3.73 -5.68
N VAL A 17 5.27 -4.43 -5.06
CA VAL A 17 6.46 -4.99 -5.71
C VAL A 17 6.43 -6.51 -5.69
N LEU A 18 7.02 -7.11 -6.73
CA LEU A 18 7.16 -8.55 -6.90
C LEU A 18 8.53 -8.87 -7.52
N GLY A 19 9.15 -9.96 -7.08
CA GLY A 19 10.35 -10.53 -7.71
C GLY A 19 10.25 -12.04 -7.78
N ILE A 20 10.58 -12.65 -8.91
CA ILE A 20 10.59 -14.10 -9.13
C ILE A 20 11.96 -14.51 -9.65
N TYR A 21 12.58 -15.49 -9.01
CA TYR A 21 13.90 -15.98 -9.32
C TYR A 21 13.90 -17.48 -9.58
N GLY A 22 14.47 -17.90 -10.73
CA GLY A 22 14.84 -19.29 -10.99
C GLY A 22 13.68 -20.22 -11.33
N VAL A 23 12.55 -19.68 -11.81
CA VAL A 23 11.34 -20.46 -12.15
C VAL A 23 11.00 -20.28 -13.62
N GLU A 24 10.58 -21.36 -14.28
CA GLU A 24 10.08 -21.30 -15.66
C GLU A 24 8.84 -20.39 -15.74
N ASP A 25 8.67 -19.71 -16.85
CA ASP A 25 7.58 -18.74 -17.07
C ASP A 25 7.48 -17.67 -15.96
N ALA A 26 8.63 -17.12 -15.57
CA ALA A 26 8.66 -16.08 -14.53
C ALA A 26 7.76 -14.87 -14.86
N ALA A 27 7.57 -14.55 -16.14
CA ALA A 27 6.67 -13.47 -16.58
C ALA A 27 5.19 -13.81 -16.32
N GLY A 28 4.74 -15.02 -16.65
CA GLY A 28 3.37 -15.48 -16.39
C GLY A 28 3.07 -15.53 -14.90
N LEU A 29 4.01 -16.02 -14.09
CA LEU A 29 3.89 -15.99 -12.63
C LEU A 29 3.88 -14.54 -12.09
N ALA A 30 4.71 -13.64 -12.65
CA ALA A 30 4.69 -12.23 -12.26
C ALA A 30 3.34 -11.55 -12.60
N TYR A 31 2.73 -11.88 -13.74
CA TYR A 31 1.38 -11.42 -14.07
C TYR A 31 0.36 -11.81 -13.00
N TYR A 32 0.31 -13.08 -12.58
CA TYR A 32 -0.63 -13.53 -11.55
C TYR A 32 -0.32 -12.93 -10.17
N GLY A 33 0.95 -12.84 -9.79
CA GLY A 33 1.36 -12.21 -8.54
C GLY A 33 1.01 -10.72 -8.49
N LEU A 34 1.21 -9.97 -9.59
CA LEU A 34 0.79 -8.57 -9.68
C LEU A 34 -0.73 -8.41 -9.69
N HIS A 35 -1.46 -9.35 -10.28
CA HIS A 35 -2.93 -9.36 -10.22
C HIS A 35 -3.42 -9.56 -8.77
N ALA A 36 -2.76 -10.40 -7.99
CA ALA A 36 -3.04 -10.55 -6.56
C ALA A 36 -2.76 -9.26 -5.76
N LEU A 37 -1.74 -8.49 -6.18
CA LEU A 37 -1.36 -7.20 -5.59
C LEU A 37 -2.09 -5.99 -6.21
N GLN A 38 -3.05 -6.18 -7.12
CA GLN A 38 -3.71 -5.09 -7.86
C GLN A 38 -4.40 -4.06 -6.96
N HIS A 39 -4.84 -4.46 -5.76
CA HIS A 39 -5.45 -3.56 -4.78
C HIS A 39 -4.46 -2.48 -4.33
N ARG A 40 -3.14 -2.73 -4.33
CA ARG A 40 -2.09 -1.77 -3.96
C ARG A 40 -1.86 -0.70 -5.01
N GLY A 41 -2.06 -1.00 -6.31
CA GLY A 41 -1.86 -0.03 -7.38
C GLY A 41 -2.73 -0.30 -8.60
N GLN A 42 -3.45 0.72 -9.08
CA GLN A 42 -4.42 0.57 -10.17
C GLN A 42 -4.19 1.55 -11.34
N GLN A 43 -3.12 2.35 -11.30
CA GLN A 43 -2.88 3.39 -12.31
C GLN A 43 -1.92 2.97 -13.41
N GLY A 44 -1.06 2.03 -13.12
CA GLY A 44 -0.14 1.47 -14.06
C GLY A 44 0.58 0.25 -13.51
N CYS A 45 1.15 -0.55 -14.36
CA CYS A 45 1.92 -1.72 -13.98
C CYS A 45 3.03 -2.01 -14.99
N GLY A 46 4.01 -2.80 -14.57
CA GLY A 46 5.10 -3.21 -15.42
C GLY A 46 5.74 -4.50 -14.97
N ILE A 47 6.33 -5.21 -15.91
CA ILE A 47 7.16 -6.39 -15.70
C ILE A 47 8.45 -6.21 -16.48
N VAL A 48 9.58 -6.57 -15.86
CA VAL A 48 10.89 -6.71 -16.48
C VAL A 48 11.38 -8.12 -16.26
N THR A 49 11.88 -8.77 -17.33
CA THR A 49 12.49 -10.10 -17.29
C THR A 49 13.93 -10.07 -17.78
N VAL A 50 14.67 -11.12 -17.46
CA VAL A 50 16.01 -11.39 -18.01
C VAL A 50 15.95 -12.65 -18.86
N GLY A 51 16.24 -12.51 -20.16
CA GLY A 51 16.28 -13.60 -21.10
C GLY A 51 17.48 -14.54 -20.89
N PRO A 52 17.54 -15.64 -21.63
CA PRO A 52 18.57 -16.70 -21.46
C PRO A 52 20.00 -16.21 -21.67
N THR A 53 20.21 -15.21 -22.52
CA THR A 53 21.55 -14.63 -22.83
C THR A 53 21.91 -13.44 -21.93
N GLY A 54 20.99 -13.06 -21.00
CA GLY A 54 21.19 -11.99 -20.02
C GLY A 54 20.63 -10.63 -20.45
N GLU A 55 19.93 -10.57 -21.57
CA GLU A 55 19.23 -9.39 -22.08
C GLU A 55 17.97 -9.08 -21.23
N PHE A 56 17.69 -7.80 -21.08
CA PHE A 56 16.53 -7.34 -20.34
C PHE A 56 15.36 -7.03 -21.28
N HIS A 57 14.19 -7.52 -20.92
CA HIS A 57 12.94 -7.26 -21.62
C HIS A 57 11.95 -6.56 -20.69
N ARG A 58 11.25 -5.53 -21.17
CA ARG A 58 10.31 -4.74 -20.37
C ARG A 58 8.99 -4.52 -21.10
N VAL A 59 7.89 -4.75 -20.39
CA VAL A 59 6.55 -4.30 -20.76
C VAL A 59 5.98 -3.50 -19.59
N LYS A 60 5.47 -2.29 -19.84
CA LYS A 60 4.79 -1.46 -18.86
C LYS A 60 3.73 -0.59 -19.52
N GLY A 61 2.71 -0.18 -18.78
CA GLY A 61 1.63 0.68 -19.29
C GLY A 61 0.74 1.24 -18.18
N ASP A 62 -0.05 2.25 -18.55
CA ASP A 62 -1.12 2.78 -17.71
C ASP A 62 -2.29 1.80 -17.71
N GLY A 63 -2.92 1.60 -16.54
CA GLY A 63 -4.08 0.74 -16.36
C GLY A 63 -3.84 -0.45 -15.44
N LEU A 64 -4.83 -1.34 -15.39
CA LEU A 64 -4.79 -2.56 -14.60
C LEU A 64 -3.89 -3.62 -15.26
N VAL A 65 -3.47 -4.59 -14.48
CA VAL A 65 -2.61 -5.69 -14.96
C VAL A 65 -3.23 -6.41 -16.18
N ASN A 66 -4.51 -6.71 -16.15
CA ASN A 66 -5.23 -7.34 -17.26
C ASN A 66 -5.51 -6.42 -18.46
N GLU A 67 -5.34 -5.10 -18.31
CA GLU A 67 -5.45 -4.13 -19.42
C GLU A 67 -4.11 -3.93 -20.12
N VAL A 68 -3.01 -3.97 -19.35
CA VAL A 68 -1.65 -3.74 -19.85
C VAL A 68 -1.07 -5.01 -20.48
N PHE A 69 -1.29 -6.18 -19.87
CA PHE A 69 -0.68 -7.42 -20.33
C PHE A 69 -1.67 -8.27 -21.13
N ASN A 70 -1.25 -8.70 -22.32
CA ASN A 70 -1.95 -9.60 -23.22
C ASN A 70 -0.97 -10.62 -23.80
N GLU A 71 -1.46 -11.64 -24.49
CA GLU A 71 -0.63 -12.71 -25.05
C GLU A 71 0.53 -12.20 -25.91
N GLN A 72 0.30 -11.14 -26.72
CA GLN A 72 1.30 -10.62 -27.65
C GLN A 72 2.47 -9.93 -26.92
N ASN A 73 2.20 -9.20 -25.84
CA ASN A 73 3.27 -8.52 -25.11
C ASN A 73 3.89 -9.40 -24.02
N MET A 74 3.16 -10.36 -23.48
CA MET A 74 3.71 -11.39 -22.59
C MET A 74 4.73 -12.28 -23.29
N ALA A 75 4.51 -12.61 -24.56
CA ALA A 75 5.49 -13.34 -25.38
C ALA A 75 6.84 -12.61 -25.56
N LYS A 76 6.90 -11.31 -25.26
CA LYS A 76 8.14 -10.49 -25.28
C LYS A 76 8.93 -10.56 -23.99
N LEU A 77 8.49 -11.30 -23.00
CA LEU A 77 9.06 -11.38 -21.65
C LEU A 77 9.58 -12.82 -21.36
N PRO A 78 10.66 -13.24 -22.01
CA PRO A 78 11.24 -14.58 -21.79
C PRO A 78 12.04 -14.64 -20.49
N GLY A 79 12.34 -15.86 -20.02
CA GLY A 79 13.33 -16.12 -18.98
C GLY A 79 12.76 -16.63 -17.68
N LYS A 80 13.69 -16.90 -16.74
CA LYS A 80 13.43 -17.50 -15.42
C LYS A 80 13.52 -16.49 -14.27
N MET A 81 13.66 -15.21 -14.58
CA MET A 81 13.72 -14.13 -13.62
C MET A 81 12.82 -12.99 -14.06
N ALA A 82 12.04 -12.47 -13.14
CA ALA A 82 11.16 -11.33 -13.37
C ALA A 82 11.08 -10.43 -12.13
N ILE A 83 10.95 -9.13 -12.35
CA ILE A 83 10.44 -8.21 -11.34
C ILE A 83 9.21 -7.48 -11.87
N GLY A 84 8.27 -7.22 -11.00
CA GLY A 84 7.01 -6.58 -11.33
C GLY A 84 6.62 -5.49 -10.34
N HIS A 85 5.77 -4.58 -10.82
CA HIS A 85 5.28 -3.46 -10.03
C HIS A 85 3.84 -3.12 -10.42
N VAL A 86 3.01 -2.84 -9.42
CA VAL A 86 1.71 -2.16 -9.58
C VAL A 86 1.80 -0.79 -8.93
N ARG A 87 1.44 0.25 -9.70
CA ARG A 87 1.63 1.65 -9.32
C ARG A 87 0.36 2.28 -8.81
N TYR A 88 0.50 2.95 -7.67
CA TYR A 88 -0.34 4.07 -7.30
C TYR A 88 0.46 5.37 -7.44
N SER A 89 -0.12 6.43 -8.02
CA SER A 89 0.56 7.72 -8.20
C SER A 89 0.27 8.63 -7.02
N ASN A 90 1.30 8.93 -6.25
CA ASN A 90 1.26 10.03 -5.31
C ASN A 90 1.24 11.36 -6.09
N ALA A 91 0.41 12.30 -5.65
CA ALA A 91 0.35 13.72 -6.04
C ALA A 91 0.90 14.09 -7.43
N GLY A 92 0.12 13.80 -8.49
CA GLY A 92 0.25 14.60 -9.72
C GLY A 92 1.24 14.14 -10.79
N CYS A 93 2.09 13.16 -10.53
CA CYS A 93 3.01 12.60 -11.53
C CYS A 93 2.27 11.64 -12.46
N LYS A 94 1.54 12.19 -13.44
CA LYS A 94 1.00 11.41 -14.56
C LYS A 94 2.10 11.26 -15.59
N GLY A 95 2.29 10.07 -16.11
CA GLY A 95 3.20 9.76 -17.19
C GLY A 95 3.75 8.35 -17.08
N THR A 96 3.91 7.72 -18.25
CA THR A 96 4.44 6.35 -18.34
C THR A 96 5.90 6.25 -17.92
N GLU A 97 6.63 7.39 -17.89
CA GLU A 97 8.01 7.45 -17.39
C GLU A 97 8.14 7.04 -15.92
N ASN A 98 7.12 7.32 -15.10
CA ASN A 98 7.11 6.98 -13.67
C ASN A 98 6.60 5.57 -13.38
N ILE A 99 6.16 4.81 -14.39
CA ILE A 99 5.74 3.42 -14.19
C ILE A 99 6.98 2.55 -14.04
N GLN A 100 7.02 1.80 -12.95
CA GLN A 100 8.07 0.86 -12.63
C GLN A 100 7.71 -0.55 -13.15
N PRO A 101 8.70 -1.46 -13.30
CA PRO A 101 10.11 -1.32 -12.95
C PRO A 101 10.88 -0.37 -13.88
N PHE A 102 11.82 0.38 -13.29
CA PHE A 102 12.82 1.12 -14.06
C PHE A 102 13.88 0.17 -14.59
N LEU A 103 14.33 0.41 -15.81
CA LEU A 103 15.40 -0.33 -16.45
C LEU A 103 16.52 0.63 -16.83
N PHE A 104 17.71 0.34 -16.36
CA PHE A 104 18.92 1.15 -16.58
C PHE A 104 19.97 0.34 -17.35
N HIS A 105 20.47 0.93 -18.42
CA HIS A 105 21.54 0.37 -19.22
C HIS A 105 22.89 0.98 -18.80
N HIS A 106 23.86 0.13 -18.54
CA HIS A 106 25.19 0.58 -18.13
C HIS A 106 26.28 -0.38 -18.62
N ASN A 107 27.48 0.16 -18.90
CA ASN A 107 28.63 -0.63 -19.37
C ASN A 107 29.08 -1.73 -18.40
N SER A 108 28.87 -1.56 -17.08
CA SER A 108 29.10 -2.60 -16.07
C SER A 108 27.97 -3.62 -15.94
N GLY A 109 27.00 -3.56 -16.83
CA GLY A 109 25.80 -4.42 -16.93
C GLY A 109 24.51 -3.73 -16.47
N ASP A 110 23.46 -4.11 -17.13
CA ASP A 110 22.11 -3.61 -16.93
C ASP A 110 21.52 -4.06 -15.60
N PHE A 111 20.53 -3.30 -15.12
CA PHE A 111 19.73 -3.67 -13.96
C PHE A 111 18.34 -3.01 -14.03
N ALA A 112 17.39 -3.66 -13.38
CA ALA A 112 16.04 -3.12 -13.21
C ALA A 112 15.68 -3.05 -11.74
N MET A 113 14.76 -2.12 -11.38
CA MET A 113 14.34 -1.95 -10.00
C MET A 113 12.90 -1.50 -9.88
N ALA A 114 12.27 -1.90 -8.79
CA ALA A 114 10.94 -1.46 -8.36
C ALA A 114 10.96 -1.13 -6.86
N ASN A 115 10.13 -0.18 -6.44
CA ASN A 115 10.03 0.29 -5.06
C ASN A 115 8.58 0.42 -4.61
N ASN A 116 8.33 0.11 -3.35
CA ASN A 116 7.17 0.55 -2.60
C ASN A 116 7.64 1.42 -1.43
N GLY A 117 7.16 2.66 -1.36
CA GLY A 117 7.48 3.63 -0.31
C GLY A 117 7.87 5.01 -0.85
N GLN A 118 8.29 5.89 0.05
CA GLN A 118 8.71 7.26 -0.26
C GLN A 118 9.99 7.64 0.48
N ILE A 119 10.97 8.13 -0.27
CA ILE A 119 12.27 8.57 0.23
C ILE A 119 12.16 10.04 0.66
N VAL A 120 12.28 10.30 1.97
CA VAL A 120 12.02 11.64 2.53
C VAL A 120 13.13 12.65 2.25
N ASN A 121 14.38 12.21 2.05
CA ASN A 121 15.49 13.08 1.65
C ASN A 121 15.72 13.13 0.13
N TYR A 122 14.70 12.77 -0.65
CA TYR A 122 14.77 12.69 -2.10
C TYR A 122 15.22 14.00 -2.77
N ASN A 123 14.61 15.15 -2.40
CA ASN A 123 14.90 16.43 -3.04
C ASN A 123 16.36 16.82 -2.85
N GLN A 124 16.92 16.66 -1.64
CA GLN A 124 18.32 16.92 -1.36
C GLN A 124 19.24 16.02 -2.18
N LEU A 125 19.00 14.70 -2.16
CA LEU A 125 19.83 13.74 -2.89
C LEU A 125 19.77 13.97 -4.41
N ARG A 126 18.59 14.27 -4.94
CA ARG A 126 18.42 14.59 -6.36
C ARG A 126 19.23 15.81 -6.75
N GLN A 127 19.13 16.91 -6.00
CA GLN A 127 19.88 18.13 -6.27
C GLN A 127 21.39 17.85 -6.27
N GLU A 128 21.92 17.17 -5.26
CA GLU A 128 23.34 16.79 -5.18
C GLU A 128 23.80 15.93 -6.37
N LEU A 129 22.92 15.07 -6.87
CA LEU A 129 23.19 14.19 -8.00
C LEU A 129 23.16 14.96 -9.32
N GLU A 130 22.19 15.88 -9.53
CA GLU A 130 22.07 16.74 -10.70
C GLU A 130 23.25 17.72 -10.78
N ASP A 131 23.66 18.34 -9.68
CA ASP A 131 24.85 19.20 -9.58
C ASP A 131 26.16 18.46 -9.96
N LYS A 132 26.18 17.15 -9.77
CA LYS A 132 27.28 16.27 -10.19
C LYS A 132 27.10 15.66 -11.59
N GLY A 133 26.11 16.14 -12.35
CA GLY A 133 25.87 15.76 -13.75
C GLY A 133 25.00 14.52 -13.96
N SER A 134 24.24 14.06 -12.96
CA SER A 134 23.26 12.99 -13.17
C SER A 134 22.04 13.49 -13.94
N LEU A 135 21.55 12.69 -14.89
CA LEU A 135 20.36 12.99 -15.68
C LEU A 135 19.23 12.04 -15.26
N PHE A 136 18.19 12.60 -14.66
CA PHE A 136 17.01 11.82 -14.26
C PHE A 136 16.04 11.65 -15.43
N GLN A 137 15.49 10.47 -15.60
CA GLN A 137 14.53 10.13 -16.64
C GLN A 137 13.07 10.19 -16.14
N SER A 138 12.89 10.24 -14.83
CA SER A 138 11.57 10.27 -14.20
C SER A 138 11.53 11.31 -13.08
N SER A 139 10.33 11.57 -12.56
CA SER A 139 10.14 12.35 -11.33
C SER A 139 9.96 11.46 -10.09
N SER A 140 10.21 10.16 -10.21
CA SER A 140 10.11 9.21 -9.09
C SER A 140 11.34 9.33 -8.17
N ASP A 141 11.08 9.36 -6.88
CA ASP A 141 12.10 9.33 -5.84
C ASP A 141 12.95 8.04 -5.88
N ALA A 142 12.36 6.94 -6.30
CA ALA A 142 13.05 5.65 -6.42
C ALA A 142 14.26 5.70 -7.39
N GLU A 143 14.25 6.58 -8.40
CA GLU A 143 15.35 6.69 -9.37
C GLU A 143 16.67 7.15 -8.73
N VAL A 144 16.61 7.87 -7.61
CA VAL A 144 17.81 8.30 -6.84
C VAL A 144 18.70 7.11 -6.50
N LEU A 145 18.12 5.96 -6.10
CA LEU A 145 18.92 4.76 -5.77
C LEU A 145 19.77 4.31 -6.95
N ALA A 146 19.26 4.36 -8.18
CA ALA A 146 20.03 3.95 -9.37
C ALA A 146 21.26 4.82 -9.57
N HIS A 147 21.13 6.12 -9.40
CA HIS A 147 22.24 7.06 -9.51
C HIS A 147 23.27 6.90 -8.37
N LEU A 148 22.80 6.65 -7.14
CA LEU A 148 23.68 6.40 -5.99
C LEU A 148 24.51 5.12 -6.19
N ILE A 149 23.90 4.00 -6.59
CA ILE A 149 24.60 2.74 -6.87
C ILE A 149 25.73 2.97 -7.90
N LYS A 150 25.48 3.80 -8.92
CA LYS A 150 26.47 4.07 -9.96
C LYS A 150 27.61 4.95 -9.49
N LYS A 151 27.36 5.90 -8.61
CA LYS A 151 28.43 6.76 -8.04
C LYS A 151 29.35 6.04 -7.08
N GLN A 152 28.81 5.12 -6.28
CA GLN A 152 29.62 4.33 -5.35
C GLN A 152 30.49 3.27 -6.06
N GLY A 153 30.08 2.83 -7.26
CA GLY A 153 30.80 1.82 -8.04
C GLY A 153 31.71 2.40 -9.13
N VAL A 154 32.25 3.60 -8.97
CA VAL A 154 33.04 4.32 -9.99
C VAL A 154 34.20 3.50 -10.57
N ASP A 155 34.80 2.62 -9.80
CA ASP A 155 35.99 1.88 -10.22
C ASP A 155 35.72 0.49 -10.80
N ASN A 156 34.45 0.03 -10.89
CA ASN A 156 34.07 -1.35 -11.27
C ASN A 156 34.81 -2.46 -10.49
N THR A 157 35.54 -2.11 -9.45
CA THR A 157 36.35 -3.02 -8.63
C THR A 157 35.59 -3.57 -7.44
N GLN A 158 34.53 -2.85 -7.00
CA GLN A 158 33.72 -3.26 -5.86
C GLN A 158 32.59 -4.21 -6.29
N PRO A 159 32.29 -5.24 -5.48
CA PRO A 159 31.08 -6.05 -5.68
C PRO A 159 29.82 -5.18 -5.65
N ARG A 160 28.86 -5.40 -6.55
CA ARG A 160 27.59 -4.63 -6.62
C ARG A 160 26.84 -4.54 -5.30
N ILE A 161 26.95 -5.56 -4.46
CA ILE A 161 26.33 -5.57 -3.13
C ILE A 161 26.88 -4.49 -2.21
N VAL A 162 28.17 -4.15 -2.34
CA VAL A 162 28.81 -3.09 -1.54
C VAL A 162 28.26 -1.73 -1.98
N ALA A 163 28.25 -1.46 -3.29
CA ALA A 163 27.67 -0.22 -3.82
C ALA A 163 26.18 -0.07 -3.47
N LEU A 164 25.42 -1.17 -3.47
CA LEU A 164 24.03 -1.18 -3.06
C LEU A 164 23.89 -0.84 -1.57
N LYS A 165 24.72 -1.43 -0.69
CA LYS A 165 24.72 -1.12 0.75
C LYS A 165 25.02 0.35 1.04
N GLU A 166 26.03 0.88 0.40
CA GLU A 166 26.42 2.29 0.55
C GLU A 166 25.30 3.23 0.06
N ALA A 167 24.70 2.91 -1.09
CA ALA A 167 23.59 3.69 -1.64
C ALA A 167 22.36 3.67 -0.72
N LEU A 168 21.96 2.49 -0.20
CA LEU A 168 20.82 2.37 0.71
C LEU A 168 21.04 3.10 2.03
N ASN A 169 22.28 3.15 2.54
CA ASN A 169 22.61 3.92 3.75
C ASN A 169 22.44 5.44 3.59
N MET A 170 22.44 5.95 2.36
CA MET A 170 22.20 7.37 2.08
C MET A 170 20.73 7.74 2.05
N LEU A 171 19.84 6.75 1.92
CA LEU A 171 18.41 6.97 1.85
C LEU A 171 17.80 7.09 3.24
N GLU A 172 16.91 8.06 3.42
CA GLU A 172 16.03 8.21 4.58
C GLU A 172 14.57 8.07 4.14
N GLY A 173 13.74 7.43 4.98
CA GLY A 173 12.32 7.23 4.72
C GLY A 173 11.95 5.77 4.51
N ALA A 174 10.86 5.54 3.83
CA ALA A 174 10.26 4.23 3.62
C ALA A 174 10.62 3.67 2.24
N PHE A 175 11.07 2.43 2.21
CA PHE A 175 11.27 1.72 0.95
C PHE A 175 11.28 0.19 1.10
N ALA A 176 10.70 -0.46 0.12
CA ALA A 176 10.83 -1.89 -0.13
C ALA A 176 11.27 -2.06 -1.59
N PHE A 177 12.59 -2.14 -1.82
CA PHE A 177 13.14 -2.28 -3.16
C PHE A 177 13.28 -3.73 -3.58
N VAL A 178 12.93 -4.00 -4.83
CA VAL A 178 13.32 -5.21 -5.57
C VAL A 178 14.21 -4.79 -6.71
N VAL A 179 15.48 -5.20 -6.69
CA VAL A 179 16.49 -4.86 -7.69
C VAL A 179 16.94 -6.13 -8.40
N MET A 180 16.86 -6.16 -9.73
CA MET A 180 17.23 -7.32 -10.56
C MET A 180 18.42 -6.98 -11.45
N THR A 181 19.42 -7.85 -11.43
CA THR A 181 20.55 -7.86 -12.36
C THR A 181 20.44 -9.06 -13.29
N GLY A 182 21.30 -9.20 -14.27
CA GLY A 182 21.29 -10.35 -15.18
C GLY A 182 21.42 -11.74 -14.52
N ARG A 183 21.70 -11.80 -13.20
CA ARG A 183 21.94 -13.09 -12.49
C ARG A 183 21.32 -13.21 -11.12
N ARG A 184 20.75 -12.13 -10.56
CA ARG A 184 20.31 -12.07 -9.15
C ARG A 184 19.16 -11.13 -8.96
N ILE A 185 18.39 -11.38 -7.93
CA ILE A 185 17.42 -10.44 -7.37
C ILE A 185 17.87 -10.05 -5.96
N TYR A 186 17.82 -8.78 -5.65
CA TYR A 186 18.00 -8.23 -4.31
C TYR A 186 16.67 -7.69 -3.82
N ALA A 187 16.26 -8.13 -2.64
CA ALA A 187 15.13 -7.58 -1.90
C ALA A 187 15.70 -6.76 -0.74
N CYS A 188 15.37 -5.47 -0.69
CA CYS A 188 15.95 -4.54 0.30
C CYS A 188 14.81 -3.83 1.02
N ARG A 189 14.88 -3.80 2.35
CA ARG A 189 13.90 -3.13 3.19
C ARG A 189 14.56 -2.01 4.00
N ASP A 190 13.85 -0.89 4.17
CA ASP A 190 14.37 0.23 4.96
C ASP A 190 14.68 -0.16 6.42
N LYS A 191 15.48 0.66 7.11
CA LYS A 191 15.97 0.37 8.47
C LYS A 191 14.90 0.43 9.55
N TYR A 192 13.70 0.90 9.22
CA TYR A 192 12.53 0.95 10.12
C TYR A 192 11.49 -0.13 9.79
N GLY A 193 11.56 -0.71 8.58
CA GLY A 193 10.60 -1.71 8.10
C GLY A 193 9.20 -1.14 7.90
N PHE A 194 9.08 0.05 7.33
CA PHE A 194 7.77 0.71 7.15
C PHE A 194 6.78 -0.10 6.31
N HIS A 195 7.28 -0.73 5.23
CA HIS A 195 6.43 -1.51 4.33
C HIS A 195 6.76 -2.98 4.38
N PRO A 196 5.74 -3.84 4.17
CA PRO A 196 5.95 -5.28 4.15
C PRO A 196 6.73 -5.72 2.92
N LEU A 197 7.59 -6.73 3.10
CA LEU A 197 8.28 -7.43 2.04
C LEU A 197 8.59 -8.85 2.49
N ALA A 198 7.95 -9.84 1.89
CA ALA A 198 8.06 -11.23 2.27
C ALA A 198 8.80 -12.07 1.21
N ILE A 199 9.38 -13.19 1.64
CA ILE A 199 10.09 -14.16 0.81
C ILE A 199 9.37 -15.48 0.88
N GLY A 200 9.17 -16.12 -0.29
CA GLY A 200 8.58 -17.45 -0.41
C GLY A 200 9.44 -18.38 -1.26
N LYS A 201 9.28 -19.69 -1.05
CA LYS A 201 9.78 -20.75 -1.91
C LYS A 201 8.76 -21.01 -3.02
N LEU A 202 9.21 -21.03 -4.27
CA LEU A 202 8.35 -21.25 -5.43
C LEU A 202 8.97 -22.31 -6.33
N GLY A 203 8.53 -23.56 -6.20
CA GLY A 203 9.16 -24.70 -6.86
C GLY A 203 10.65 -24.79 -6.55
N ASP A 204 11.50 -24.81 -7.59
CA ASP A 204 12.97 -24.81 -7.41
C ASP A 204 13.55 -23.39 -7.16
N GLY A 205 12.74 -22.35 -7.37
CA GLY A 205 13.16 -20.95 -7.22
C GLY A 205 12.56 -20.26 -6.00
N TYR A 206 12.46 -18.93 -6.09
CA TYR A 206 12.02 -18.07 -4.99
C TYR A 206 11.14 -16.93 -5.50
N VAL A 207 10.28 -16.45 -4.63
CA VAL A 207 9.46 -15.24 -4.85
C VAL A 207 9.68 -14.26 -3.71
N VAL A 208 9.66 -12.97 -4.04
CA VAL A 208 9.58 -11.84 -3.11
C VAL A 208 8.35 -11.04 -3.46
N ALA A 209 7.55 -10.65 -2.48
CA ALA A 209 6.35 -9.83 -2.71
C ALA A 209 6.07 -8.89 -1.54
N SER A 210 5.36 -7.81 -1.83
CA SER A 210 4.85 -6.90 -0.80
C SER A 210 3.88 -7.59 0.17
N GLU A 211 3.10 -8.58 -0.29
CA GLU A 211 2.13 -9.29 0.54
C GLU A 211 2.11 -10.80 0.26
N THR A 212 1.82 -11.58 1.31
CA THR A 212 1.74 -13.05 1.23
C THR A 212 0.55 -13.55 0.41
N CYS A 213 -0.50 -12.75 0.21
CA CYS A 213 -1.61 -13.10 -0.69
C CYS A 213 -1.15 -13.38 -2.14
N ALA A 214 -0.01 -12.83 -2.56
CA ALA A 214 0.61 -13.18 -3.83
C ALA A 214 1.17 -14.61 -3.83
N PHE A 215 1.68 -15.08 -2.69
CA PHE A 215 2.21 -16.45 -2.56
C PHE A 215 1.11 -17.49 -2.71
N ASP A 216 -0.05 -17.26 -2.11
CA ASP A 216 -1.19 -18.18 -2.23
C ASP A 216 -1.62 -18.37 -3.68
N VAL A 217 -1.69 -17.27 -4.45
CA VAL A 217 -2.03 -17.31 -5.87
C VAL A 217 -0.96 -18.03 -6.70
N LEU A 218 0.32 -17.88 -6.32
CA LEU A 218 1.44 -18.50 -7.03
C LEU A 218 1.73 -19.94 -6.59
N GLY A 219 1.12 -20.41 -5.49
CA GLY A 219 1.46 -21.71 -4.89
C GLY A 219 2.85 -21.69 -4.24
N ALA A 220 3.29 -20.56 -3.72
CA ALA A 220 4.56 -20.43 -3.03
C ALA A 220 4.41 -20.64 -1.53
N GLU A 221 5.40 -21.29 -0.92
CA GLU A 221 5.48 -21.45 0.53
C GLU A 221 6.17 -20.24 1.17
N TYR A 222 5.52 -19.62 2.16
CA TYR A 222 6.11 -18.53 2.93
C TYR A 222 7.36 -19.02 3.70
N ILE A 223 8.45 -18.27 3.60
CA ILE A 223 9.67 -18.54 4.36
C ILE A 223 9.78 -17.58 5.54
N ARG A 224 9.81 -16.26 5.26
CA ARG A 224 9.89 -15.18 6.25
C ARG A 224 9.70 -13.82 5.61
N ASP A 225 9.54 -12.81 6.43
CA ASP A 225 9.69 -11.42 6.00
C ASP A 225 11.16 -11.03 5.84
N VAL A 226 11.41 -9.99 5.03
CA VAL A 226 12.71 -9.30 4.97
C VAL A 226 12.81 -8.40 6.20
N GLU A 227 13.89 -8.53 6.96
CA GLU A 227 14.10 -7.74 8.17
C GLU A 227 14.38 -6.25 7.86
N PRO A 228 14.09 -5.33 8.79
CA PRO A 228 14.50 -3.94 8.64
C PRO A 228 16.02 -3.81 8.49
N GLY A 229 16.47 -3.01 7.51
CA GLY A 229 17.91 -2.83 7.21
C GLY A 229 18.56 -4.00 6.49
N GLU A 230 17.79 -4.99 6.04
CA GLU A 230 18.30 -6.18 5.37
C GLU A 230 18.30 -6.05 3.85
N ILE A 231 19.30 -6.68 3.22
CA ILE A 231 19.34 -7.03 1.79
C ILE A 231 19.34 -8.55 1.69
N VAL A 232 18.29 -9.10 1.10
CA VAL A 232 18.24 -10.51 0.73
C VAL A 232 18.65 -10.68 -0.72
N THR A 233 19.62 -11.55 -0.98
CA THR A 233 20.06 -11.92 -2.33
C THR A 233 19.47 -13.27 -2.70
N LEU A 234 18.78 -13.32 -3.82
CA LEU A 234 18.30 -14.54 -4.47
C LEU A 234 19.17 -14.83 -5.68
N ASP A 235 19.89 -15.93 -5.68
CA ASP A 235 20.68 -16.41 -6.81
C ASP A 235 20.81 -17.94 -6.82
N HIS A 236 21.65 -18.50 -7.71
CA HIS A 236 21.85 -19.94 -7.84
C HIS A 236 22.42 -20.63 -6.59
N HIS A 237 22.92 -19.88 -5.63
CA HIS A 237 23.32 -20.38 -4.30
C HIS A 237 22.18 -20.36 -3.29
N GLY A 238 20.99 -19.93 -3.66
CA GLY A 238 19.82 -19.81 -2.81
C GLY A 238 19.66 -18.41 -2.20
N ILE A 239 19.11 -18.37 -0.98
CA ILE A 239 18.86 -17.14 -0.22
C ILE A 239 20.09 -16.80 0.61
N ARG A 240 20.56 -15.57 0.50
CA ARG A 240 21.61 -15.02 1.36
C ARG A 240 21.20 -13.68 1.92
N SER A 241 21.45 -13.49 3.20
CA SER A 241 21.08 -12.30 3.95
C SER A 241 22.30 -11.48 4.32
N GLN A 242 22.19 -10.16 4.23
CA GLN A 242 23.19 -9.20 4.70
C GLN A 242 22.50 -7.92 5.16
N PHE A 243 22.91 -7.40 6.32
CA PHE A 243 22.43 -6.11 6.78
C PHE A 243 23.30 -4.98 6.20
N TYR A 244 22.66 -3.93 5.69
CA TYR A 244 23.31 -2.70 5.28
C TYR A 244 23.31 -1.67 6.40
N ALA A 245 22.31 -1.73 7.29
CA ALA A 245 22.19 -0.92 8.50
C ALA A 245 21.73 -1.79 9.67
N GLN A 246 22.05 -1.37 10.89
CA GLN A 246 21.37 -1.93 12.07
C GLN A 246 19.97 -1.34 12.15
N PRO A 247 18.95 -2.13 12.49
CA PRO A 247 17.62 -1.60 12.79
C PRO A 247 17.71 -0.56 13.92
N GLU A 248 17.27 0.67 13.68
CA GLU A 248 17.24 1.70 14.73
C GLU A 248 16.01 1.52 15.63
N ARG A 249 14.87 1.41 15.00
CA ARG A 249 13.57 1.21 15.63
C ARG A 249 12.66 0.59 14.58
N HIS A 250 12.01 -0.51 14.94
CA HIS A 250 10.99 -1.05 14.07
C HIS A 250 9.76 -0.12 14.07
N ALA A 251 9.18 0.14 12.90
CA ALA A 251 8.06 1.07 12.73
C ALA A 251 7.20 0.70 11.51
N MET A 252 6.64 -0.52 11.51
CA MET A 252 5.69 -0.95 10.48
C MET A 252 4.51 0.01 10.39
N CYS A 253 4.14 0.42 9.19
CA CYS A 253 3.02 1.32 8.97
C CYS A 253 1.70 0.69 9.46
N ALA A 254 1.03 1.34 10.43
CA ALA A 254 -0.25 0.86 10.94
C ALA A 254 -1.34 0.81 9.86
N MET A 255 -1.26 1.68 8.85
CA MET A 255 -2.23 1.71 7.75
C MET A 255 -2.15 0.47 6.85
N GLU A 256 -1.05 -0.26 6.84
CA GLU A 256 -0.96 -1.57 6.18
C GLU A 256 -2.00 -2.53 6.79
N TYR A 257 -2.09 -2.59 8.10
CA TYR A 257 -3.09 -3.43 8.79
C TYR A 257 -4.51 -2.85 8.72
N VAL A 258 -4.65 -1.54 8.91
CA VAL A 258 -5.96 -0.88 8.97
C VAL A 258 -6.67 -0.94 7.62
N TYR A 259 -5.93 -0.67 6.52
CA TYR A 259 -6.56 -0.44 5.23
C TYR A 259 -5.89 -1.12 4.04
N PHE A 260 -4.53 -0.98 3.86
CA PHE A 260 -3.91 -1.31 2.57
C PHE A 260 -3.86 -2.80 2.26
N ALA A 261 -3.34 -3.61 3.17
CA ALA A 261 -3.15 -5.03 2.91
C ALA A 261 -4.47 -5.79 2.78
N ARG A 262 -4.46 -6.84 1.99
CA ARG A 262 -5.62 -7.74 1.89
C ARG A 262 -5.83 -8.50 3.20
N PRO A 263 -7.10 -8.78 3.56
CA PRO A 263 -7.40 -9.49 4.81
C PRO A 263 -6.77 -10.89 4.93
N ASP A 264 -6.51 -11.54 3.80
CA ASP A 264 -5.88 -12.86 3.72
C ASP A 264 -4.33 -12.80 3.76
N SER A 265 -3.73 -11.61 3.83
CA SER A 265 -2.29 -11.46 3.98
C SER A 265 -1.84 -11.60 5.43
N ASP A 266 -0.65 -12.20 5.61
CA ASP A 266 0.11 -12.17 6.85
C ASP A 266 1.28 -11.20 6.71
N ILE A 267 1.46 -10.31 7.68
CA ILE A 267 2.55 -9.35 7.76
C ILE A 267 3.24 -9.52 9.09
N GLU A 268 4.51 -9.90 9.08
CA GLU A 268 5.33 -10.10 10.28
C GLU A 268 4.64 -10.97 11.35
N GLY A 269 4.05 -12.07 10.89
CA GLY A 269 3.36 -13.04 11.74
C GLY A 269 1.98 -12.62 12.23
N CYS A 270 1.49 -11.44 11.83
CA CYS A 270 0.14 -10.97 12.16
C CYS A 270 -0.77 -11.03 10.92
N ASN A 271 -1.85 -11.81 11.01
CA ASN A 271 -2.85 -11.85 9.94
C ASN A 271 -3.70 -10.58 9.93
N VAL A 272 -3.86 -9.96 8.77
CA VAL A 272 -4.56 -8.68 8.60
C VAL A 272 -6.04 -8.77 8.98
N HIS A 273 -6.74 -9.86 8.62
CA HIS A 273 -8.13 -10.08 9.04
C HIS A 273 -8.25 -10.12 10.56
N ASN A 274 -7.36 -10.86 11.23
CA ASN A 274 -7.37 -10.99 12.69
C ASN A 274 -7.08 -9.65 13.38
N TYR A 275 -6.10 -8.87 12.87
CA TYR A 275 -5.83 -7.52 13.36
C TYR A 275 -7.08 -6.63 13.30
N ARG A 276 -7.73 -6.56 12.12
CA ARG A 276 -8.95 -5.75 11.94
C ARG A 276 -10.08 -6.23 12.83
N LYS A 277 -10.25 -7.52 12.97
CA LYS A 277 -11.28 -8.11 13.82
C LYS A 277 -11.06 -7.78 15.30
N GLU A 278 -9.81 -7.84 15.77
CA GLU A 278 -9.47 -7.45 17.14
C GLU A 278 -9.61 -5.95 17.36
N SER A 279 -9.25 -5.13 16.37
CA SER A 279 -9.53 -3.68 16.38
C SER A 279 -11.02 -3.39 16.62
N GLY A 280 -11.90 -4.13 15.97
CA GLY A 280 -13.36 -4.02 16.18
C GLY A 280 -13.81 -4.41 17.57
N ARG A 281 -13.24 -5.48 18.16
CA ARG A 281 -13.55 -5.90 19.53
C ARG A 281 -13.11 -4.87 20.56
N ILE A 282 -11.92 -4.31 20.38
CA ILE A 282 -11.41 -3.25 21.24
C ILE A 282 -12.24 -1.98 21.10
N LEU A 283 -12.59 -1.61 19.87
CA LEU A 283 -13.43 -0.44 19.58
C LEU A 283 -14.79 -0.52 20.28
N PHE A 284 -15.41 -1.70 20.36
CA PHE A 284 -16.63 -1.88 21.17
C PHE A 284 -16.37 -1.65 22.66
N LYS A 285 -15.27 -2.19 23.22
CA LYS A 285 -14.92 -2.01 24.64
C LYS A 285 -14.69 -0.55 24.99
N GLU A 286 -14.04 0.21 24.09
CA GLU A 286 -13.75 1.64 24.28
C GLU A 286 -15.00 2.50 24.05
N SER A 287 -15.87 2.13 23.10
CA SER A 287 -16.99 2.98 22.68
C SER A 287 -18.20 2.15 22.26
N PRO A 288 -18.93 1.56 23.23
CA PRO A 288 -20.17 0.85 22.96
C PRO A 288 -21.25 1.78 22.41
N ALA A 289 -22.22 1.24 21.69
CA ALA A 289 -23.41 1.95 21.25
C ALA A 289 -24.66 1.11 21.53
N ASP A 290 -25.74 1.76 21.96
CA ASP A 290 -27.04 1.14 22.07
C ASP A 290 -27.70 1.08 20.68
N ALA A 291 -27.71 -0.09 20.07
CA ALA A 291 -28.12 -0.30 18.68
C ALA A 291 -28.75 -1.68 18.48
N ASP A 292 -29.33 -1.89 17.31
CA ASP A 292 -30.01 -3.14 16.96
C ASP A 292 -29.15 -4.06 16.08
N ILE A 293 -28.27 -3.48 15.24
CA ILE A 293 -27.41 -4.21 14.29
C ILE A 293 -26.06 -3.52 14.10
N VAL A 294 -25.07 -4.31 13.69
CA VAL A 294 -23.76 -3.81 13.23
C VAL A 294 -23.62 -4.08 11.75
N ILE A 295 -23.18 -3.08 10.99
CA ILE A 295 -22.84 -3.19 9.57
C ILE A 295 -21.42 -2.63 9.31
N GLY A 296 -20.72 -3.17 8.31
CA GLY A 296 -19.41 -2.67 7.89
C GLY A 296 -19.47 -1.94 6.56
N VAL A 297 -18.60 -0.95 6.37
CA VAL A 297 -18.37 -0.35 5.05
C VAL A 297 -17.54 -1.31 4.20
N PRO A 298 -18.05 -1.83 3.06
CA PRO A 298 -17.28 -2.77 2.26
C PRO A 298 -16.14 -2.05 1.50
N ASP A 299 -14.97 -2.71 1.31
CA ASP A 299 -14.63 -4.07 1.73
C ASP A 299 -13.74 -4.10 2.99
N SER A 300 -12.99 -3.01 3.25
CA SER A 300 -11.92 -2.90 4.25
C SER A 300 -12.37 -3.05 5.70
N SER A 301 -13.61 -2.60 6.00
CA SER A 301 -14.11 -2.54 7.38
C SER A 301 -14.91 -3.77 7.81
N LEU A 302 -15.11 -4.76 6.92
CA LEU A 302 -15.97 -5.91 7.22
C LEU A 302 -15.44 -6.74 8.40
N SER A 303 -14.11 -6.94 8.46
CA SER A 303 -13.49 -7.69 9.56
C SER A 303 -13.63 -6.96 10.91
N ALA A 304 -13.44 -5.62 10.93
CA ALA A 304 -13.63 -4.81 12.13
C ALA A 304 -15.09 -4.80 12.59
N ALA A 305 -16.04 -4.69 11.67
CA ALA A 305 -17.47 -4.76 11.96
C ALA A 305 -17.87 -6.11 12.57
N GLN A 306 -17.30 -7.21 12.07
CA GLN A 306 -17.46 -8.53 12.65
C GLN A 306 -16.94 -8.58 14.09
N GLY A 307 -15.74 -8.04 14.34
CA GLY A 307 -15.15 -8.00 15.70
C GLY A 307 -15.99 -7.17 16.67
N TYR A 308 -16.50 -6.02 16.22
CA TYR A 308 -17.42 -5.19 17.01
C TYR A 308 -18.72 -5.92 17.34
N ALA A 309 -19.32 -6.60 16.36
CA ALA A 309 -20.55 -7.37 16.55
C ALA A 309 -20.36 -8.53 17.54
N GLU A 310 -19.26 -9.29 17.40
CA GLU A 310 -18.95 -10.38 18.33
C GLU A 310 -18.78 -9.88 19.78
N ALA A 311 -18.09 -8.77 19.99
CA ALA A 311 -17.88 -8.22 21.31
C ALA A 311 -19.14 -7.60 21.93
N SER A 312 -20.00 -7.00 21.10
CA SER A 312 -21.26 -6.36 21.54
C SER A 312 -22.40 -7.36 21.74
N GLY A 313 -22.35 -8.54 21.13
CA GLY A 313 -23.47 -9.47 21.05
C GLY A 313 -24.57 -9.04 20.08
N LEU A 314 -24.39 -7.92 19.33
CA LEU A 314 -25.34 -7.45 18.33
C LEU A 314 -25.21 -8.28 17.04
N PRO A 315 -26.31 -8.50 16.30
CA PRO A 315 -26.25 -9.14 14.99
C PRO A 315 -25.36 -8.36 14.01
N TYR A 316 -24.45 -9.07 13.33
CA TYR A 316 -23.74 -8.54 12.16
C TYR A 316 -24.59 -8.75 10.91
N GLU A 317 -24.84 -7.67 10.17
CA GLU A 317 -25.70 -7.71 8.98
C GLU A 317 -25.04 -7.07 7.76
N MET A 318 -25.36 -7.56 6.58
CA MET A 318 -24.93 -6.96 5.31
C MET A 318 -25.81 -5.77 4.95
N GLY A 319 -25.72 -4.69 5.72
CA GLY A 319 -26.52 -3.48 5.50
C GLY A 319 -26.07 -2.63 4.30
N LEU A 320 -24.86 -2.81 3.80
CA LEU A 320 -24.28 -2.13 2.64
C LEU A 320 -23.69 -3.15 1.66
N ILE A 321 -23.96 -2.95 0.37
CA ILE A 321 -23.41 -3.75 -0.73
C ILE A 321 -22.59 -2.87 -1.64
N LYS A 322 -21.38 -3.32 -1.99
CA LYS A 322 -20.52 -2.70 -3.00
C LYS A 322 -20.75 -3.34 -4.36
N SER A 323 -21.03 -2.52 -5.37
CA SER A 323 -21.13 -3.00 -6.74
C SER A 323 -19.75 -3.35 -7.30
N LYS A 324 -19.57 -4.62 -7.73
CA LYS A 324 -18.31 -5.12 -8.31
C LYS A 324 -18.10 -4.67 -9.77
N TYR A 325 -19.17 -4.24 -10.46
CA TYR A 325 -19.16 -3.93 -11.89
C TYR A 325 -19.04 -2.45 -12.21
N VAL A 326 -19.05 -1.59 -11.20
CA VAL A 326 -18.84 -0.16 -11.38
C VAL A 326 -17.33 0.11 -11.35
N GLY A 327 -16.74 0.22 -12.53
CA GLY A 327 -15.35 0.64 -12.70
C GLY A 327 -15.10 2.08 -12.19
N ARG A 328 -13.93 2.63 -12.49
CA ARG A 328 -13.55 4.00 -12.07
C ARG A 328 -14.56 5.03 -12.60
N THR A 329 -15.38 5.61 -11.70
CA THR A 329 -16.34 6.65 -12.01
C THR A 329 -15.72 8.06 -12.14
N PHE A 330 -14.41 8.17 -12.32
CA PHE A 330 -13.67 9.43 -12.29
C PHE A 330 -13.84 10.32 -13.53
N ILE A 331 -14.50 9.84 -14.58
CA ILE A 331 -14.59 10.53 -15.89
C ILE A 331 -16.00 11.09 -16.15
N LEU A 332 -16.83 11.22 -15.13
CA LEU A 332 -18.18 11.76 -15.34
C LEU A 332 -18.15 13.31 -15.31
N PRO A 333 -18.60 13.99 -16.38
CA PRO A 333 -18.38 15.43 -16.59
C PRO A 333 -19.21 16.36 -15.70
N THR A 334 -20.26 15.86 -15.03
CA THR A 334 -21.15 16.72 -14.23
C THR A 334 -21.27 16.26 -12.77
N GLN A 335 -21.55 17.22 -11.85
CA GLN A 335 -21.73 16.95 -10.43
C GLN A 335 -22.87 15.92 -10.16
N SER A 336 -23.99 16.05 -10.86
CA SER A 336 -25.13 15.13 -10.73
C SER A 336 -24.82 13.71 -11.17
N LEU A 337 -24.00 13.53 -12.20
CA LEU A 337 -23.53 12.21 -12.66
C LEU A 337 -22.54 11.60 -11.65
N ARG A 338 -21.70 12.42 -10.99
CA ARG A 338 -20.79 11.96 -9.93
C ARG A 338 -21.54 11.50 -8.68
N GLU A 339 -22.61 12.20 -8.29
CA GLU A 339 -23.48 11.79 -7.18
C GLU A 339 -24.19 10.46 -7.48
N LYS A 340 -24.66 10.28 -8.72
CA LYS A 340 -25.19 8.99 -9.18
C LYS A 340 -24.11 7.91 -9.20
N GLY A 341 -22.88 8.24 -9.56
CA GLY A 341 -21.74 7.33 -9.54
C GLY A 341 -21.41 6.75 -8.16
N VAL A 342 -21.56 7.53 -7.10
CA VAL A 342 -21.38 7.04 -5.71
C VAL A 342 -22.54 6.11 -5.31
N LYS A 343 -23.79 6.45 -5.65
CA LYS A 343 -24.96 5.57 -5.44
C LYS A 343 -24.86 4.26 -6.24
N MET A 344 -24.09 4.24 -7.34
CA MET A 344 -23.79 3.01 -8.09
C MET A 344 -22.73 2.14 -7.42
N LYS A 345 -21.82 2.73 -6.63
CA LYS A 345 -20.75 1.98 -5.95
C LYS A 345 -21.21 1.30 -4.66
N LEU A 346 -22.05 1.97 -3.87
CA LEU A 346 -22.56 1.48 -2.60
C LEU A 346 -24.07 1.59 -2.58
N SER A 347 -24.75 0.55 -2.11
CA SER A 347 -26.21 0.51 -1.98
C SER A 347 -26.62 -0.07 -0.64
N PRO A 348 -27.55 0.57 0.10
CA PRO A 348 -28.07 0.05 1.35
C PRO A 348 -29.07 -1.08 1.08
N VAL A 349 -29.05 -2.11 1.91
CA VAL A 349 -30.07 -3.16 1.92
C VAL A 349 -31.24 -2.68 2.80
N LYS A 350 -32.23 -2.04 2.16
CA LYS A 350 -33.32 -1.33 2.84
C LYS A 350 -34.08 -2.20 3.85
N THR A 351 -34.31 -3.47 3.55
CA THR A 351 -35.03 -4.41 4.43
C THR A 351 -34.27 -4.69 5.74
N ILE A 352 -32.94 -4.55 5.73
CA ILE A 352 -32.08 -4.77 6.90
C ILE A 352 -32.06 -3.50 7.77
N VAL A 353 -31.90 -2.31 7.16
CA VAL A 353 -31.64 -1.07 7.90
C VAL A 353 -32.89 -0.31 8.31
N LYS A 354 -34.03 -0.55 7.66
CA LYS A 354 -35.28 0.20 7.91
C LYS A 354 -35.78 0.04 9.34
N GLY A 355 -35.94 1.17 10.04
CA GLY A 355 -36.41 1.25 11.43
C GLY A 355 -35.39 0.79 12.46
N LYS A 356 -34.14 0.50 12.07
CA LYS A 356 -33.08 0.03 12.96
C LYS A 356 -32.16 1.16 13.41
N ARG A 357 -31.65 1.03 14.63
CA ARG A 357 -30.48 1.75 15.13
C ARG A 357 -29.24 0.98 14.68
N VAL A 358 -28.40 1.61 13.90
CA VAL A 358 -27.32 0.95 13.17
C VAL A 358 -25.95 1.39 13.73
N VAL A 359 -25.09 0.46 14.09
CA VAL A 359 -23.66 0.72 14.22
C VAL A 359 -23.02 0.55 12.84
N LEU A 360 -22.51 1.63 12.28
CA LEU A 360 -21.72 1.66 11.05
C LEU A 360 -20.24 1.66 11.39
N VAL A 361 -19.54 0.56 11.07
CA VAL A 361 -18.09 0.47 11.27
C VAL A 361 -17.36 0.80 9.97
N ASP A 362 -16.41 1.75 10.03
CA ASP A 362 -15.50 2.07 8.92
C ASP A 362 -14.04 1.98 9.39
N ASP A 363 -13.08 1.90 8.46
CA ASP A 363 -11.65 1.80 8.78
C ASP A 363 -11.04 3.14 9.22
N SER A 364 -11.37 4.23 8.51
CA SER A 364 -10.80 5.56 8.73
C SER A 364 -11.69 6.68 8.17
N ILE A 365 -11.52 7.90 8.68
CA ILE A 365 -12.10 9.12 8.09
C ILE A 365 -10.96 10.06 7.70
N VAL A 366 -10.94 10.48 6.43
CA VAL A 366 -9.98 11.47 5.89
C VAL A 366 -10.62 12.84 5.79
N ARG A 367 -11.56 13.03 4.83
CA ARG A 367 -12.28 14.31 4.59
C ARG A 367 -13.71 14.32 5.11
N GLY A 368 -14.26 13.17 5.50
CA GLY A 368 -15.63 13.00 5.97
C GLY A 368 -16.70 13.00 4.89
N THR A 369 -16.36 13.27 3.62
CA THR A 369 -17.36 13.34 2.53
C THR A 369 -17.96 11.99 2.19
N THR A 370 -17.21 10.90 2.29
CA THR A 370 -17.70 9.53 2.11
C THR A 370 -18.61 9.12 3.26
N SER A 371 -18.19 9.37 4.51
CA SER A 371 -18.99 9.05 5.70
C SER A 371 -20.32 9.81 5.70
N LEU A 372 -20.32 11.11 5.37
CA LEU A 372 -21.55 11.90 5.19
C LEU A 372 -22.51 11.25 4.17
N LYS A 373 -21.99 10.84 3.02
CA LYS A 373 -22.81 10.20 1.97
C LYS A 373 -23.39 8.86 2.42
N ILE A 374 -22.59 8.05 3.14
CA ILE A 374 -23.04 6.74 3.65
C ILE A 374 -24.12 6.93 4.73
N VAL A 375 -23.89 7.82 5.70
CA VAL A 375 -24.87 8.13 6.76
C VAL A 375 -26.18 8.62 6.14
N LYS A 376 -26.11 9.59 5.21
CA LYS A 376 -27.30 10.07 4.48
C LYS A 376 -28.02 8.96 3.75
N MET A 377 -27.28 8.06 3.09
CA MET A 377 -27.84 6.91 2.35
C MET A 377 -28.59 5.93 3.28
N LEU A 378 -28.04 5.66 4.47
CA LEU A 378 -28.66 4.81 5.48
C LEU A 378 -29.95 5.47 6.05
N ARG A 379 -29.92 6.80 6.29
CA ARG A 379 -31.11 7.56 6.70
C ARG A 379 -32.19 7.52 5.61
N GLU A 380 -31.84 7.74 4.34
CA GLU A 380 -32.76 7.64 3.21
C GLU A 380 -33.34 6.22 3.06
N ALA A 381 -32.59 5.17 3.47
CA ALA A 381 -33.06 3.79 3.50
C ALA A 381 -33.96 3.48 4.72
N GLY A 382 -34.09 4.42 5.66
CA GLY A 382 -35.02 4.35 6.80
C GLY A 382 -34.36 3.91 8.11
N ALA A 383 -33.03 3.99 8.27
CA ALA A 383 -32.37 3.81 9.56
C ALA A 383 -32.88 4.87 10.55
N SER A 384 -33.22 4.44 11.79
CA SER A 384 -33.69 5.36 12.85
C SER A 384 -32.53 6.13 13.48
N GLU A 385 -31.40 5.42 13.70
CA GLU A 385 -30.16 6.01 14.20
C GLU A 385 -28.97 5.41 13.46
N VAL A 386 -27.86 6.19 13.36
CA VAL A 386 -26.60 5.76 12.75
C VAL A 386 -25.45 6.16 13.67
N HIS A 387 -24.86 5.17 14.35
CA HIS A 387 -23.71 5.32 15.23
C HIS A 387 -22.45 4.93 14.48
N VAL A 388 -21.58 5.89 14.17
CA VAL A 388 -20.35 5.63 13.42
C VAL A 388 -19.22 5.23 14.35
N ARG A 389 -18.50 4.16 14.00
CA ARG A 389 -17.35 3.62 14.75
C ARG A 389 -16.19 3.40 13.80
N ILE A 390 -15.05 4.04 14.07
CA ILE A 390 -13.88 4.03 13.20
C ILE A 390 -12.80 3.15 13.81
N ALA A 391 -12.38 2.13 13.07
CA ALA A 391 -11.42 1.12 13.53
C ALA A 391 -9.95 1.59 13.49
N SER A 392 -9.73 2.89 13.45
CA SER A 392 -8.44 3.56 13.63
C SER A 392 -8.57 4.81 14.47
N ALA A 393 -7.45 5.38 14.91
CA ALA A 393 -7.42 6.68 15.54
C ALA A 393 -7.71 7.80 14.51
N PRO A 394 -8.05 9.03 14.94
CA PRO A 394 -8.26 10.15 14.04
C PRO A 394 -6.99 10.49 13.25
N LEU A 395 -7.08 10.53 11.91
CA LEU A 395 -6.01 10.99 11.03
C LEU A 395 -5.88 12.51 11.14
N LYS A 396 -4.75 12.98 11.68
CA LYS A 396 -4.52 14.41 11.98
C LYS A 396 -3.33 15.01 11.25
N TYR A 397 -2.37 14.19 10.83
CA TYR A 397 -1.08 14.67 10.34
C TYR A 397 -0.72 14.04 8.99
N THR A 398 0.08 14.77 8.22
CA THR A 398 0.60 14.35 6.92
C THR A 398 1.47 13.08 7.05
N CYS A 399 1.41 12.20 6.06
CA CYS A 399 2.34 11.09 5.92
C CYS A 399 3.49 11.47 4.99
N TYR A 400 4.73 11.11 5.38
CA TYR A 400 5.94 11.30 4.58
C TYR A 400 6.50 9.97 4.04
N TYR A 401 5.81 8.84 4.31
CA TYR A 401 6.32 7.49 4.03
C TYR A 401 5.59 6.75 2.91
N GLY A 402 4.69 7.45 2.19
CA GLY A 402 4.05 6.89 0.99
C GLY A 402 2.52 6.93 0.98
N VAL A 403 1.86 7.06 2.15
CA VAL A 403 0.39 7.21 2.20
C VAL A 403 -0.02 8.56 1.61
N ASP A 404 -0.99 8.57 0.68
CA ASP A 404 -1.45 9.79 -0.03
C ASP A 404 -2.29 10.72 0.87
N VAL A 405 -1.62 11.26 1.89
CA VAL A 405 -2.13 12.29 2.80
C VAL A 405 -1.07 13.39 2.87
N HIS A 406 -1.12 14.33 1.93
CA HIS A 406 -0.05 15.30 1.73
C HIS A 406 -0.27 16.65 2.40
N THR A 407 -1.52 17.03 2.67
CA THR A 407 -1.82 18.34 3.27
C THR A 407 -2.69 18.21 4.51
N PRO A 408 -2.35 18.90 5.62
CA PRO A 408 -3.16 18.89 6.84
C PRO A 408 -4.59 19.38 6.61
N GLN A 409 -4.79 20.29 5.63
CA GLN A 409 -6.10 20.86 5.27
C GLN A 409 -7.08 19.85 4.69
N GLU A 410 -6.57 18.72 4.18
CA GLU A 410 -7.41 17.62 3.67
C GLU A 410 -7.94 16.73 4.78
N LEU A 411 -7.39 16.83 6.01
CA LEU A 411 -7.74 15.99 7.15
C LEU A 411 -8.79 16.68 8.01
N ILE A 412 -10.01 16.14 7.99
CA ILE A 412 -11.12 16.70 8.80
C ILE A 412 -10.78 16.73 10.30
N SER A 413 -10.11 15.69 10.82
CA SER A 413 -9.72 15.60 12.23
C SER A 413 -8.51 16.45 12.60
N ASN A 414 -7.88 17.16 11.65
CA ASN A 414 -6.84 18.15 11.93
C ASN A 414 -7.44 19.47 12.43
N SER A 415 -8.60 19.85 11.88
CA SER A 415 -9.25 21.14 12.11
C SER A 415 -10.54 21.07 12.95
N HIS A 416 -11.10 19.89 13.15
CA HIS A 416 -12.37 19.68 13.86
C HIS A 416 -12.23 18.60 14.95
N ASP A 417 -12.92 18.79 16.06
CA ASP A 417 -13.02 17.76 17.08
C ASP A 417 -14.03 16.65 16.70
N VAL A 418 -14.08 15.58 17.52
CA VAL A 418 -14.93 14.42 17.22
C VAL A 418 -16.42 14.78 17.17
N ASN A 419 -16.89 15.73 18.00
CA ASN A 419 -18.28 16.14 18.04
C ASN A 419 -18.64 16.97 16.80
N GLU A 420 -17.75 17.87 16.39
CA GLU A 420 -17.91 18.63 15.14
C GLU A 420 -17.95 17.72 13.93
N VAL A 421 -17.01 16.75 13.83
CA VAL A 421 -17.01 15.75 12.76
C VAL A 421 -18.29 14.93 12.77
N CYS A 422 -18.77 14.51 13.95
CA CYS A 422 -20.03 13.78 14.11
C CYS A 422 -21.21 14.56 13.50
N GLN A 423 -21.32 15.85 13.84
CA GLN A 423 -22.36 16.73 13.29
C GLN A 423 -22.21 16.91 11.77
N MET A 424 -20.99 17.11 11.27
CA MET A 424 -20.72 17.30 9.84
C MET A 424 -21.10 16.08 9.00
N ILE A 425 -20.87 14.87 9.50
CA ILE A 425 -21.27 13.64 8.80
C ILE A 425 -22.73 13.24 9.04
N GLY A 426 -23.44 13.92 9.96
CA GLY A 426 -24.85 13.69 10.26
C GLY A 426 -25.14 12.39 11.02
N ALA A 427 -24.16 11.91 11.80
CA ALA A 427 -24.28 10.72 12.64
C ALA A 427 -24.90 11.08 14.02
N ASP A 428 -25.53 10.09 14.68
CA ASP A 428 -26.03 10.27 16.06
C ASP A 428 -24.91 10.17 17.09
N SER A 429 -23.86 9.39 16.81
CA SER A 429 -22.62 9.37 17.55
C SER A 429 -21.44 8.96 16.68
N LEU A 430 -20.25 9.43 17.04
CA LEU A 430 -18.98 9.08 16.40
C LEU A 430 -17.95 8.74 17.45
N ALA A 431 -17.22 7.65 17.26
CA ALA A 431 -16.03 7.35 18.04
C ALA A 431 -14.95 6.68 17.17
N PHE A 432 -13.72 6.87 17.58
CA PHE A 432 -12.52 6.30 16.97
C PHE A 432 -11.85 5.32 17.94
N LEU A 433 -11.14 4.35 17.39
CA LEU A 433 -10.25 3.48 18.17
C LEU A 433 -9.09 4.32 18.74
N SER A 434 -8.65 4.04 19.94
CA SER A 434 -7.49 4.71 20.54
C SER A 434 -6.18 4.28 19.89
N HIS A 435 -5.08 5.04 20.07
CA HIS A 435 -3.74 4.64 19.65
C HIS A 435 -3.32 3.33 20.34
N GLU A 436 -3.62 3.23 21.64
CA GLU A 436 -3.37 2.03 22.46
C GLU A 436 -4.16 0.83 21.91
N GLY A 437 -5.40 1.05 21.49
CA GLY A 437 -6.24 0.03 20.87
C GLY A 437 -5.67 -0.45 19.54
N MET A 438 -5.11 0.45 18.71
CA MET A 438 -4.44 0.06 17.47
C MET A 438 -3.21 -0.81 17.71
N LEU A 439 -2.40 -0.49 18.71
CA LEU A 439 -1.22 -1.28 19.09
C LEU A 439 -1.63 -2.64 19.66
N ALA A 440 -2.62 -2.63 20.57
CA ALA A 440 -3.13 -3.85 21.21
C ALA A 440 -3.75 -4.85 20.21
N ALA A 441 -4.41 -4.35 19.15
CA ALA A 441 -5.01 -5.19 18.12
C ALA A 441 -4.00 -6.09 17.39
N GLY A 442 -2.76 -5.63 17.25
CA GLY A 442 -1.66 -6.38 16.65
C GLY A 442 -0.74 -7.06 17.67
N HIS A 443 -1.01 -6.93 18.96
CA HIS A 443 -0.08 -7.33 20.04
C HIS A 443 1.33 -6.74 19.83
N ARG A 444 1.40 -5.46 19.39
CA ARG A 444 2.61 -4.76 19.01
C ARG A 444 2.69 -3.39 19.66
N ASP A 445 3.90 -2.90 19.89
CA ASP A 445 4.20 -1.55 20.39
C ASP A 445 5.06 -0.73 19.42
N ASP A 446 5.38 -1.30 18.27
CA ASP A 446 6.35 -0.84 17.29
C ASP A 446 5.73 -0.39 15.96
N LEU A 447 4.43 -0.07 15.93
CA LEU A 447 3.80 0.47 14.72
C LEU A 447 4.12 1.95 14.51
N CYS A 448 4.28 2.36 13.25
CA CYS A 448 4.27 3.77 12.87
C CYS A 448 2.85 4.32 12.96
N LEU A 449 2.64 5.25 13.87
CA LEU A 449 1.39 6.00 14.07
C LEU A 449 1.54 7.49 13.74
N ALA A 450 2.55 7.88 12.95
CA ALA A 450 2.91 9.28 12.74
C ALA A 450 1.75 10.13 12.20
N CYS A 451 0.95 9.61 11.27
CA CYS A 451 -0.24 10.29 10.74
C CYS A 451 -1.37 10.49 11.77
N PHE A 452 -1.30 9.80 12.91
CA PHE A 452 -2.26 9.93 14.03
C PHE A 452 -1.72 10.78 15.18
N ASN A 453 -0.40 10.67 15.53
CA ASN A 453 0.19 11.20 16.76
C ASN A 453 1.36 12.19 16.56
N HIS A 454 1.74 12.51 15.33
CA HIS A 454 2.84 13.43 14.97
C HIS A 454 4.24 12.96 15.42
N LYS A 455 4.43 11.65 15.70
CA LYS A 455 5.73 11.11 16.11
C LYS A 455 6.36 10.37 14.94
N TYR A 456 7.10 11.10 14.12
CA TYR A 456 7.78 10.53 12.95
C TYR A 456 9.04 9.77 13.37
N PRO A 457 9.23 8.52 12.90
CA PRO A 457 10.44 7.74 13.18
C PRO A 457 11.72 8.32 12.57
N THR A 458 11.63 9.01 11.42
CA THR A 458 12.76 9.63 10.74
C THR A 458 12.83 11.14 10.99
N LYS A 459 13.97 11.75 10.70
CA LYS A 459 14.05 13.18 10.47
C LYS A 459 13.18 13.55 9.26
N ILE A 460 12.38 14.60 9.38
CA ILE A 460 11.61 15.16 8.28
C ILE A 460 12.44 16.25 7.62
N PHE A 461 12.55 16.21 6.31
CA PHE A 461 13.21 17.22 5.49
C PHE A 461 12.10 18.10 4.92
N GLU A 462 11.92 19.29 5.51
CA GLU A 462 11.00 20.29 4.98
C GLU A 462 11.66 20.96 3.76
N ASP A 463 10.89 21.17 2.69
CA ASP A 463 11.32 21.86 1.45
C ASP A 463 11.48 23.37 1.67
#